data_f29efbec0f7296a7a6e2d0278e022066
#
_entry.id   f29efbec0f7296a7a6e2d0278e022066
#
_cell.length_a   1.000
_cell.length_b   1.000
_cell.length_c   1.000
_cell.angle_alpha   90.00
_cell.angle_beta   90.00
_cell.angle_gamma   90.00
#
_symmetry.space_group_name_H-M   'P 1'
#
loop_
_entity.id
_entity.type
_entity.pdbx_description
1 polymer ?
#
loop_
_entity_poly.entity_id
_entity_poly.type
_entity_poly.pdbx_seq_one_letter_code
_entity_poly.pdbx_strand_id
1 'polypeptide(L)'
;MTKNTLLTLGIAAVIPFTVTLSVAQQDKPKKPIAEASGHSHFTKIPATVPEIWKEIRKQQGKLAAVVAEKDLGEAHDHAFAIRDLVLALPARIPRENKAKTETAAKEIVRIAAAIDKSGAAGAQKSTETNVKKLDAAVAALRLELKAE
;
A
#
# COMPACT_ATOMS: atom_id res chain seq x y z
N MET A 1 -41.58 -30.05 -51.90
CA MET A 1 -41.16 -31.33 -52.60
C MET A 1 -39.81 -31.73 -52.01
N THR A 2 -39.84 -32.95 -51.47
CA THR A 2 -38.77 -33.94 -51.24
C THR A 2 -37.71 -33.53 -50.22
N LYS A 3 -37.80 -33.95 -48.92
CA LYS A 3 -37.38 -35.27 -48.33
C LYS A 3 -35.94 -35.64 -48.72
N ASN A 4 -35.04 -35.64 -47.73
CA ASN A 4 -34.35 -36.88 -47.40
C ASN A 4 -33.70 -36.83 -46.02
N THR A 5 -34.16 -37.72 -45.21
CA THR A 5 -33.65 -38.27 -43.99
C THR A 5 -32.36 -39.03 -44.24
N LEU A 6 -31.33 -38.89 -43.46
CA LEU A 6 -30.37 -39.97 -43.21
C LEU A 6 -29.86 -39.93 -41.77
N LEU A 7 -30.29 -40.90 -41.06
CA LEU A 7 -29.93 -41.38 -39.76
C LEU A 7 -28.53 -41.98 -39.81
N THR A 8 -27.61 -41.58 -38.95
CA THR A 8 -26.42 -42.40 -38.70
C THR A 8 -26.16 -42.49 -37.20
N LEU A 9 -26.37 -43.67 -36.72
CA LEU A 9 -26.08 -44.22 -35.44
C LEU A 9 -24.55 -44.35 -35.28
N GLY A 10 -23.98 -44.01 -34.13
CA GLY A 10 -22.56 -44.25 -33.89
C GLY A 10 -22.07 -43.96 -32.48
N ILE A 11 -22.27 -44.95 -31.62
CA ILE A 11 -21.34 -45.44 -30.58
C ILE A 11 -21.02 -44.49 -29.41
N ALA A 12 -21.63 -44.80 -28.27
CA ALA A 12 -21.26 -44.38 -26.94
C ALA A 12 -19.90 -44.97 -26.54
N ALA A 13 -18.92 -44.11 -26.29
CA ALA A 13 -17.71 -44.47 -25.54
C ALA A 13 -17.86 -43.92 -24.14
N VAL A 14 -18.24 -44.79 -23.25
CA VAL A 14 -18.24 -44.52 -21.78
C VAL A 14 -16.79 -44.60 -21.31
N ILE A 15 -16.19 -43.47 -21.05
CA ILE A 15 -14.90 -43.40 -20.32
C ILE A 15 -15.22 -43.28 -18.84
N PRO A 16 -14.82 -44.20 -17.97
CA PRO A 16 -14.94 -44.03 -16.55
C PRO A 16 -13.96 -42.97 -16.05
N PHE A 17 -14.48 -41.82 -15.71
CA PHE A 17 -13.71 -40.73 -15.03
C PHE A 17 -13.49 -41.15 -13.60
N THR A 18 -12.33 -41.70 -13.31
CA THR A 18 -11.87 -41.93 -11.93
C THR A 18 -11.62 -40.59 -11.27
N VAL A 19 -12.55 -40.17 -10.46
CA VAL A 19 -12.37 -39.03 -9.53
C VAL A 19 -11.39 -39.46 -8.46
N THR A 20 -10.15 -39.11 -8.61
CA THR A 20 -9.19 -39.10 -7.52
C THR A 20 -9.48 -37.88 -6.66
N LEU A 21 -10.13 -38.12 -5.52
CA LEU A 21 -10.25 -37.12 -4.44
C LEU A 21 -8.86 -36.86 -3.87
N SER A 22 -8.17 -35.84 -4.35
CA SER A 22 -7.01 -35.28 -3.65
C SER A 22 -7.52 -34.27 -2.60
N VAL A 23 -7.89 -34.79 -1.46
CA VAL A 23 -8.00 -34.01 -0.22
C VAL A 23 -6.58 -33.82 0.30
N ALA A 24 -6.03 -32.66 0.14
CA ALA A 24 -5.01 -32.04 1.00
C ALA A 24 -4.71 -30.62 0.51
N GLN A 25 -5.68 -29.73 0.60
CA GLN A 25 -5.33 -28.32 0.77
C GLN A 25 -5.22 -28.08 2.27
N GLN A 26 -4.02 -28.32 2.78
CA GLN A 26 -3.63 -27.77 4.05
C GLN A 26 -3.80 -26.25 3.97
N ASP A 27 -4.76 -25.74 4.75
CA ASP A 27 -4.79 -24.35 5.16
C ASP A 27 -3.43 -24.01 5.76
N LYS A 28 -2.56 -23.45 4.92
CA LYS A 28 -1.40 -22.73 5.44
C LYS A 28 -1.96 -21.60 6.28
N PRO A 29 -1.59 -21.48 7.56
CA PRO A 29 -1.98 -20.36 8.38
C PRO A 29 -1.59 -19.10 7.60
N LYS A 30 -2.58 -18.23 7.37
CA LYS A 30 -2.41 -16.91 6.76
C LYS A 30 -1.33 -16.22 7.56
N LYS A 31 -0.10 -16.22 7.02
CA LYS A 31 1.02 -15.51 7.60
C LYS A 31 0.52 -14.12 7.97
N PRO A 32 0.73 -13.63 9.19
CA PRO A 32 0.46 -12.24 9.51
C PRO A 32 1.08 -11.42 8.39
N ILE A 33 0.36 -10.40 7.94
CA ILE A 33 0.82 -9.49 6.89
C ILE A 33 2.28 -9.21 7.23
N ALA A 34 3.17 -9.81 6.43
CA ALA A 34 4.59 -9.69 6.63
C ALA A 34 4.86 -8.22 6.84
N GLU A 35 5.41 -7.92 8.01
CA GLU A 35 6.18 -6.74 8.24
C GLU A 35 6.75 -6.30 6.90
N ALA A 36 6.26 -5.16 6.40
CA ALA A 36 7.00 -4.45 5.40
C ALA A 36 8.37 -4.25 6.07
N SER A 37 9.31 -5.12 5.76
CA SER A 37 10.70 -5.04 6.17
C SER A 37 11.31 -3.84 5.43
N GLY A 38 10.71 -2.69 5.64
CA GLY A 38 11.24 -1.42 5.27
C GLY A 38 12.33 -1.11 6.27
N HIS A 39 13.54 -1.04 5.79
CA HIS A 39 14.60 -0.37 6.53
C HIS A 39 14.03 0.96 7.02
N SER A 40 14.18 1.26 8.33
CA SER A 40 13.77 2.56 8.85
C SER A 40 14.64 3.61 8.16
N HIS A 41 14.00 4.50 7.38
CA HIS A 41 14.68 5.62 6.73
C HIS A 41 14.97 6.75 7.73
N PHE A 42 14.55 6.57 8.99
CA PHE A 42 14.82 7.48 10.09
C PHE A 42 15.61 6.78 11.20
N THR A 43 16.82 7.23 11.40
CA THR A 43 17.67 6.75 12.51
C THR A 43 17.24 7.33 13.86
N LYS A 44 16.52 8.46 13.88
CA LYS A 44 16.08 9.12 15.10
C LYS A 44 14.76 9.85 14.91
N ILE A 45 13.67 9.23 15.36
CA ILE A 45 12.35 9.88 15.41
C ILE A 45 12.37 11.00 16.45
N PRO A 46 11.87 12.22 16.11
CA PRO A 46 11.75 13.31 17.08
C PRO A 46 10.93 12.93 18.31
N ALA A 47 11.25 13.52 19.45
CA ALA A 47 10.63 13.15 20.72
C ALA A 47 9.21 13.71 20.87
N THR A 48 8.94 14.89 20.30
CA THR A 48 7.68 15.62 20.47
C THR A 48 6.83 15.62 19.20
N VAL A 49 5.51 15.72 19.37
CA VAL A 49 4.55 15.80 18.25
C VAL A 49 4.82 17.01 17.34
N PRO A 50 5.07 18.23 17.85
CA PRO A 50 5.41 19.38 17.00
C PRO A 50 6.66 19.17 16.15
N GLU A 51 7.70 18.55 16.71
CA GLU A 51 8.92 18.24 15.98
C GLU A 51 8.69 17.18 14.90
N ILE A 52 7.85 16.17 15.18
CA ILE A 52 7.44 15.17 14.18
C ILE A 52 6.74 15.86 13.02
N TRP A 53 5.78 16.76 13.27
CA TRP A 53 5.10 17.51 12.22
C TRP A 53 6.02 18.44 11.44
N LYS A 54 6.99 19.04 12.09
CA LYS A 54 8.01 19.85 11.42
C LYS A 54 8.84 18.99 10.45
N GLU A 55 9.25 17.81 10.89
CA GLU A 55 10.02 16.90 10.04
C GLU A 55 9.18 16.31 8.90
N ILE A 56 7.91 15.96 9.14
CA ILE A 56 6.98 15.53 8.07
C ILE A 56 6.91 16.59 6.97
N ARG A 57 6.69 17.87 7.31
CA ARG A 57 6.66 18.95 6.31
C ARG A 57 7.97 19.07 5.52
N LYS A 58 9.10 18.91 6.19
CA LYS A 58 10.40 18.93 5.53
C LYS A 58 10.55 17.78 4.54
N GLN A 59 10.10 16.58 4.91
CA GLN A 59 10.14 15.42 4.01
C GLN A 59 9.15 15.54 2.84
N GLN A 60 7.97 16.12 3.06
CA GLN A 60 7.03 16.46 1.97
C GLN A 60 7.68 17.43 0.94
N GLY A 61 8.39 18.46 1.41
CA GLY A 61 9.10 19.39 0.53
C GLY A 61 10.19 18.70 -0.29
N LYS A 62 10.96 17.81 0.33
CA LYS A 62 11.99 17.02 -0.38
C LYS A 62 11.37 16.05 -1.38
N LEU A 63 10.30 15.33 -1.00
CA LEU A 63 9.58 14.43 -1.88
C LEU A 63 9.05 15.17 -3.12
N ALA A 64 8.47 16.34 -2.94
CA ALA A 64 8.01 17.17 -4.04
C ALA A 64 9.16 17.61 -4.97
N ALA A 65 10.32 17.96 -4.41
CA ALA A 65 11.49 18.37 -5.18
C ALA A 65 12.03 17.22 -6.06
N VAL A 66 12.30 16.03 -5.48
CA VAL A 66 12.84 14.89 -6.25
C VAL A 66 11.87 14.43 -7.34
N VAL A 67 10.55 14.52 -7.09
CA VAL A 67 9.55 14.18 -8.11
C VAL A 67 9.51 15.23 -9.23
N ALA A 68 9.64 16.52 -8.91
CA ALA A 68 9.72 17.60 -9.91
C ALA A 68 10.99 17.50 -10.77
N GLU A 69 12.11 17.11 -10.17
CA GLU A 69 13.40 16.87 -10.82
C GLU A 69 13.44 15.55 -11.59
N LYS A 70 12.38 14.74 -11.50
CA LYS A 70 12.25 13.39 -12.09
C LYS A 70 13.25 12.37 -11.52
N ASP A 71 13.79 12.63 -10.37
CA ASP A 71 14.61 11.70 -9.60
C ASP A 71 13.72 10.76 -8.77
N LEU A 72 12.98 9.91 -9.48
CA LEU A 72 11.96 9.06 -8.87
C LEU A 72 12.57 7.95 -8.00
N GLY A 73 13.85 7.65 -8.19
CA GLY A 73 14.57 6.69 -7.36
C GLY A 73 14.70 7.15 -5.91
N GLU A 74 14.82 8.46 -5.67
CA GLU A 74 14.92 9.03 -4.33
C GLU A 74 13.54 9.23 -3.63
N ALA A 75 12.44 9.13 -4.40
CA ALA A 75 11.10 9.40 -3.88
C ALA A 75 10.71 8.46 -2.71
N HIS A 76 11.16 7.21 -2.74
CA HIS A 76 10.85 6.24 -1.69
C HIS A 76 11.44 6.63 -0.33
N ASP A 77 12.64 7.20 -0.28
CA ASP A 77 13.29 7.59 0.97
C ASP A 77 12.47 8.61 1.74
N HIS A 78 11.96 9.63 1.04
CA HIS A 78 11.14 10.66 1.65
C HIS A 78 9.73 10.18 1.99
N ALA A 79 9.12 9.34 1.13
CA ALA A 79 7.81 8.75 1.40
C ALA A 79 7.84 7.82 2.62
N PHE A 80 8.87 6.99 2.75
CA PHE A 80 9.03 6.10 3.90
C PHE A 80 9.45 6.86 5.16
N ALA A 81 10.20 7.95 5.04
CA ALA A 81 10.46 8.83 6.15
C ALA A 81 9.16 9.43 6.74
N ILE A 82 8.25 9.91 5.88
CA ILE A 82 6.93 10.39 6.32
C ILE A 82 6.14 9.26 6.98
N ARG A 83 6.12 8.07 6.40
CA ARG A 83 5.49 6.86 6.99
C ARG A 83 5.98 6.62 8.42
N ASP A 84 7.30 6.57 8.63
CA ASP A 84 7.91 6.24 9.91
C ASP A 84 7.58 7.31 10.97
N LEU A 85 7.58 8.58 10.58
CA LEU A 85 7.17 9.69 11.44
C LEU A 85 5.71 9.60 11.86
N VAL A 86 4.81 9.28 10.92
CA VAL A 86 3.36 9.12 11.22
C VAL A 86 3.11 7.91 12.09
N LEU A 87 3.80 6.79 11.87
CA LEU A 87 3.70 5.59 12.72
C LEU A 87 4.16 5.84 14.16
N ALA A 88 4.99 6.85 14.39
CA ALA A 88 5.44 7.22 15.73
C ALA A 88 4.45 8.09 16.50
N LEU A 89 3.45 8.71 15.85
CA LEU A 89 2.48 9.61 16.50
C LEU A 89 1.60 8.91 17.55
N PRO A 90 1.06 7.69 17.34
CA PRO A 90 0.14 7.07 18.31
C PRO A 90 0.72 6.91 19.72
N ALA A 91 2.04 6.80 19.85
CA ALA A 91 2.71 6.70 21.15
C ALA A 91 2.89 8.04 21.86
N ARG A 92 2.57 9.18 21.21
CA ARG A 92 2.88 10.56 21.67
C ARG A 92 1.67 11.48 21.74
N ILE A 93 0.49 10.96 21.37
CA ILE A 93 -0.77 11.72 21.36
C ILE A 93 -1.72 11.20 22.44
N PRO A 94 -2.76 11.98 22.81
CA PRO A 94 -3.80 11.55 23.74
C PRO A 94 -4.50 10.27 23.27
N ARG A 95 -4.91 9.45 24.25
CA ARG A 95 -5.48 8.11 24.02
C ARG A 95 -6.71 8.13 23.12
N GLU A 96 -7.53 9.16 23.24
CA GLU A 96 -8.76 9.36 22.45
C GLU A 96 -8.48 9.49 20.94
N ASN A 97 -7.31 9.97 20.56
CA ASN A 97 -6.91 10.17 19.16
C ASN A 97 -6.17 8.96 18.57
N LYS A 98 -5.76 8.00 19.43
CA LYS A 98 -4.86 6.91 19.02
C LYS A 98 -5.44 6.05 17.91
N ALA A 99 -6.68 5.57 18.05
CA ALA A 99 -7.32 4.69 17.07
C ALA A 99 -7.50 5.35 15.69
N LYS A 100 -7.87 6.63 15.67
CA LYS A 100 -7.99 7.40 14.42
C LYS A 100 -6.63 7.58 13.76
N THR A 101 -5.60 7.90 14.54
CA THR A 101 -4.23 8.06 14.03
C THR A 101 -3.68 6.76 13.49
N GLU A 102 -3.92 5.64 14.15
CA GLU A 102 -3.52 4.32 13.65
C GLU A 102 -4.21 3.96 12.32
N THR A 103 -5.48 4.35 12.16
CA THR A 103 -6.22 4.14 10.91
C THR A 103 -5.64 4.99 9.78
N ALA A 104 -5.41 6.29 10.02
CA ALA A 104 -4.77 7.18 9.04
C ALA A 104 -3.34 6.74 8.71
N ALA A 105 -2.57 6.27 9.69
CA ALA A 105 -1.23 5.75 9.51
C ALA A 105 -1.20 4.56 8.54
N LYS A 106 -2.15 3.62 8.64
CA LYS A 106 -2.27 2.48 7.72
C LYS A 106 -2.46 2.93 6.27
N GLU A 107 -3.28 3.95 6.04
CA GLU A 107 -3.49 4.50 4.70
C GLU A 107 -2.21 5.18 4.18
N ILE A 108 -1.53 5.95 5.02
CA ILE A 108 -0.26 6.60 4.68
C ILE A 108 0.82 5.56 4.34
N VAL A 109 0.92 4.46 5.10
CA VAL A 109 1.80 3.33 4.80
C VAL A 109 1.52 2.76 3.41
N ARG A 110 0.24 2.55 3.06
CA ARG A 110 -0.18 2.03 1.75
C ARG A 110 0.20 2.99 0.62
N ILE A 111 0.01 4.28 0.82
CA ILE A 111 0.35 5.31 -0.19
C ILE A 111 1.87 5.42 -0.35
N ALA A 112 2.65 5.39 0.73
CA ALA A 112 4.12 5.40 0.66
C ALA A 112 4.65 4.21 -0.15
N ALA A 113 4.11 3.01 0.05
CA ALA A 113 4.45 1.84 -0.76
C ALA A 113 4.05 1.98 -2.25
N ALA A 114 2.95 2.71 -2.54
CA ALA A 114 2.57 3.00 -3.92
C ALA A 114 3.50 4.01 -4.59
N ILE A 115 4.05 4.98 -3.84
CA ILE A 115 5.07 5.91 -4.31
C ILE A 115 6.35 5.15 -4.66
N ASP A 116 6.83 4.29 -3.75
CA ASP A 116 8.00 3.43 -3.98
C ASP A 116 7.82 2.61 -5.26
N LYS A 117 6.72 1.86 -5.37
CA LYS A 117 6.44 1.04 -6.55
C LYS A 117 6.40 1.85 -7.85
N SER A 118 5.76 3.01 -7.85
CA SER A 118 5.65 3.85 -9.06
C SER A 118 6.96 4.57 -9.37
N GLY A 119 7.73 4.96 -8.36
CA GLY A 119 9.06 5.56 -8.51
C GLY A 119 10.05 4.56 -9.10
N ALA A 120 10.15 3.36 -8.54
CA ALA A 120 10.98 2.28 -9.06
C ALA A 120 10.65 1.89 -10.51
N ALA A 121 9.38 2.03 -10.91
CA ALA A 121 8.95 1.80 -12.29
C ALA A 121 9.20 3.00 -13.22
N GLY A 122 9.74 4.11 -12.75
CA GLY A 122 9.92 5.35 -13.53
C GLY A 122 8.60 6.00 -13.97
N ALA A 123 7.48 5.68 -13.29
CA ALA A 123 6.15 6.10 -13.69
C ALA A 123 5.80 7.48 -13.12
N GLN A 124 6.37 8.56 -13.70
CA GLN A 124 6.25 9.94 -13.26
C GLN A 124 4.84 10.35 -12.85
N LYS A 125 3.86 10.22 -13.76
CA LYS A 125 2.47 10.63 -13.51
C LYS A 125 1.82 9.87 -12.36
N SER A 126 2.12 8.59 -12.22
CA SER A 126 1.61 7.76 -11.12
C SER A 126 2.24 8.18 -9.79
N THR A 127 3.54 8.46 -9.78
CA THR A 127 4.26 8.94 -8.60
C THR A 127 3.71 10.29 -8.15
N GLU A 128 3.56 11.26 -9.05
CA GLU A 128 2.92 12.56 -8.75
C GLU A 128 1.51 12.41 -8.17
N THR A 129 0.71 11.51 -8.74
CA THR A 129 -0.64 11.25 -8.23
C THR A 129 -0.62 10.67 -6.82
N ASN A 130 0.30 9.75 -6.54
CA ASN A 130 0.44 9.15 -5.22
C ASN A 130 1.00 10.14 -4.19
N VAL A 131 1.92 11.04 -4.59
CA VAL A 131 2.40 12.14 -3.73
C VAL A 131 1.26 13.07 -3.32
N LYS A 132 0.40 13.47 -4.25
CA LYS A 132 -0.80 14.28 -3.93
C LYS A 132 -1.74 13.57 -2.94
N LYS A 133 -1.90 12.25 -3.07
CA LYS A 133 -2.69 11.46 -2.10
C LYS A 133 -2.04 11.42 -0.73
N LEU A 134 -0.70 11.28 -0.67
CA LEU A 134 0.05 11.31 0.57
C LEU A 134 -0.14 12.65 1.29
N ASP A 135 0.02 13.75 0.57
CA ASP A 135 -0.14 15.10 1.11
C ASP A 135 -1.56 15.33 1.65
N ALA A 136 -2.57 14.89 0.92
CA ALA A 136 -3.96 14.98 1.36
C ALA A 136 -4.22 14.14 2.64
N ALA A 137 -3.69 12.92 2.71
CA ALA A 137 -3.84 12.05 3.88
C ALA A 137 -3.12 12.62 5.11
N VAL A 138 -1.93 13.17 4.95
CA VAL A 138 -1.16 13.83 6.01
C VAL A 138 -1.88 15.10 6.48
N ALA A 139 -2.41 15.91 5.57
CA ALA A 139 -3.19 17.10 5.92
C ALA A 139 -4.47 16.76 6.69
N ALA A 140 -5.20 15.73 6.28
CA ALA A 140 -6.39 15.26 6.96
C ALA A 140 -6.07 14.81 8.40
N LEU A 141 -5.02 13.99 8.57
CA LEU A 141 -4.58 13.56 9.90
C LEU A 141 -4.18 14.73 10.81
N ARG A 142 -3.49 15.73 10.25
CA ARG A 142 -3.09 16.91 11.00
C ARG A 142 -4.30 17.71 11.50
N LEU A 143 -5.32 17.88 10.64
CA LEU A 143 -6.56 18.56 11.02
C LEU A 143 -7.32 17.79 12.11
N GLU A 144 -7.40 16.47 12.00
CA GLU A 144 -8.04 15.61 13.02
C GLU A 144 -7.37 15.73 14.39
N LEU A 145 -6.04 15.83 14.40
CA LEU A 145 -5.26 15.98 15.64
C LEU A 145 -5.20 17.42 16.16
N LYS A 146 -5.77 18.39 15.42
CA LYS A 146 -5.65 19.83 15.71
C LYS A 146 -4.19 20.24 15.99
N ALA A 147 -3.27 19.63 15.29
CA ALA A 147 -1.83 19.88 15.43
C ALA A 147 -1.48 21.14 14.61
N GLU A 148 -1.19 22.22 15.30
CA GLU A 148 -0.66 23.46 14.72
C GLU A 148 0.79 23.33 14.22
#